data_12c0aece6defd657935b0a2441a1dfa4
#
_entry.id   12c0aece6defd657935b0a2441a1dfa4
#
_cell.length_a   1.000
_cell.length_b   1.000
_cell.length_c   1.000
_cell.angle_alpha   90.00
_cell.angle_beta   90.00
_cell.angle_gamma   90.00
#
_symmetry.space_group_name_H-M   'P 1'
#
loop_
_entity.id
_entity.type
_entity.pdbx_description
1 polymer ?
#
loop_
_entity_poly.entity_id
_entity_poly.type
_entity_poly.pdbx_seq_one_letter_code
_entity_poly.pdbx_strand_id
1 'polypeptide(L)'
;MDSSLLVLKNKRILFAEDDLTTRIQLTNTLKMLFGKVYCAKDGEEAYNLYEDEQPDIILTDVQMPKKDGIKLTRQIRQIDYTLPIVILTSFDDRNLLLSAANLAIDGYLIKPIEFTVLVKTLSQALKRTQKENLIRLNESLVFNYDTKEFYHHNKLKVLGSKELELIEFLLKNPYKIVSKEILEAKLWNYEVQCASAVKNLVLRIRKKLGNNVIVSMKGIGYRLNIDNAFMKKYQGGRDLTSLLTLG
;
A
#
# COMPACT_ATOMS: atom_id res chain seq x y z
N MET A 1 -3.78 3.25 -26.04
CA MET A 1 -2.64 3.25 -25.09
C MET A 1 -2.88 2.14 -24.11
N ASP A 2 -1.91 1.28 -23.91
CA ASP A 2 -2.02 0.12 -23.02
C ASP A 2 -2.23 0.64 -21.57
N SER A 3 -3.27 0.16 -20.88
CA SER A 3 -3.61 0.54 -19.51
C SER A 3 -2.46 0.36 -18.52
N SER A 4 -1.51 -0.50 -18.88
CA SER A 4 -0.30 -0.77 -18.10
C SER A 4 0.68 0.41 -18.05
N LEU A 5 0.78 1.19 -19.13
CA LEU A 5 1.66 2.35 -19.21
C LEU A 5 1.12 3.54 -18.38
N LEU A 6 -0.22 3.69 -18.33
CA LEU A 6 -0.85 4.76 -17.54
C LEU A 6 -0.62 4.59 -16.03
N VAL A 7 -0.53 3.34 -15.55
CA VAL A 7 -0.28 3.04 -14.13
C VAL A 7 1.10 3.53 -13.69
N LEU A 8 2.11 3.48 -14.57
CA LEU A 8 3.50 3.82 -14.27
C LEU A 8 3.77 5.33 -14.30
N LYS A 9 3.09 6.09 -15.16
CA LYS A 9 3.37 7.50 -15.49
C LYS A 9 3.42 8.45 -14.28
N ASN A 10 2.60 8.20 -13.27
CA ASN A 10 2.52 9.05 -12.07
C ASN A 10 3.26 8.45 -10.88
N LYS A 11 4.07 7.39 -11.10
CA LYS A 11 4.77 6.67 -10.05
C LYS A 11 6.25 7.03 -10.01
N ARG A 12 6.84 6.90 -8.83
CA ARG A 12 8.27 7.12 -8.55
C ARG A 12 8.93 5.75 -8.42
N ILE A 13 9.99 5.51 -9.16
CA ILE A 13 10.77 4.27 -9.07
C ILE A 13 12.15 4.55 -8.53
N LEU A 14 12.61 3.71 -7.59
CA LEU A 14 14.00 3.61 -7.19
C LEU A 14 14.63 2.43 -7.90
N PHE A 15 15.71 2.68 -8.65
CA PHE A 15 16.44 1.68 -9.38
C PHE A 15 17.88 1.56 -8.86
N ALA A 16 18.26 0.36 -8.41
CA ALA A 16 19.60 0.07 -7.89
C ALA A 16 20.31 -0.95 -8.79
N GLU A 17 21.51 -0.57 -9.28
CA GLU A 17 22.34 -1.35 -10.20
C GLU A 17 23.77 -0.86 -10.09
N ASP A 18 24.76 -1.73 -9.89
CA ASP A 18 26.15 -1.33 -9.74
C ASP A 18 26.86 -1.11 -11.09
N ASP A 19 26.53 -1.89 -12.12
CA ASP A 19 27.08 -1.67 -13.45
C ASP A 19 26.61 -0.35 -14.07
N LEU A 20 27.55 0.54 -14.32
CA LEU A 20 27.27 1.89 -14.81
C LEU A 20 26.54 1.89 -16.15
N THR A 21 26.93 0.99 -17.05
CA THR A 21 26.37 0.92 -18.42
C THR A 21 24.92 0.47 -18.37
N THR A 22 24.65 -0.60 -17.66
CA THR A 22 23.30 -1.14 -17.43
C THR A 22 22.42 -0.11 -16.72
N ARG A 23 22.98 0.56 -15.69
CA ARG A 23 22.28 1.60 -14.93
C ARG A 23 21.84 2.76 -15.82
N ILE A 24 22.73 3.26 -16.69
CA ILE A 24 22.40 4.36 -17.62
C ILE A 24 21.33 3.91 -18.63
N GLN A 25 21.50 2.77 -19.27
CA GLN A 25 20.58 2.28 -20.30
C GLN A 25 19.18 2.06 -19.74
N LEU A 26 19.09 1.36 -18.61
CA LEU A 26 17.78 1.04 -18.01
C LEU A 26 17.13 2.28 -17.39
N THR A 27 17.92 3.19 -16.82
CA THR A 27 17.41 4.49 -16.33
C THR A 27 16.73 5.30 -17.45
N ASN A 28 17.32 5.34 -18.65
CA ASN A 28 16.72 6.02 -19.79
C ASN A 28 15.36 5.40 -20.18
N THR A 29 15.28 4.07 -20.15
CA THR A 29 14.03 3.34 -20.39
C THR A 29 13.00 3.64 -19.29
N LEU A 30 13.41 3.62 -18.01
CA LEU A 30 12.51 3.89 -16.89
C LEU A 30 11.99 5.33 -16.88
N LYS A 31 12.79 6.32 -17.29
CA LYS A 31 12.34 7.73 -17.44
C LYS A 31 11.22 7.90 -18.48
N MET A 32 11.14 7.03 -19.48
CA MET A 32 10.01 7.04 -20.42
C MET A 32 8.72 6.49 -19.80
N LEU A 33 8.83 5.65 -18.78
CA LEU A 33 7.73 4.94 -18.15
C LEU A 33 7.20 5.62 -16.88
N PHE A 34 8.09 6.16 -16.05
CA PHE A 34 7.77 6.69 -14.73
C PHE A 34 7.80 8.21 -14.68
N GLY A 35 7.07 8.79 -13.73
CA GLY A 35 7.08 10.23 -13.47
C GLY A 35 8.39 10.71 -12.84
N LYS A 36 9.01 9.88 -11.99
CA LYS A 36 10.32 10.16 -11.38
C LYS A 36 11.14 8.86 -11.24
N VAL A 37 12.43 8.95 -11.49
CA VAL A 37 13.36 7.84 -11.39
C VAL A 37 14.53 8.25 -10.51
N TYR A 38 14.76 7.50 -9.44
CA TYR A 38 15.93 7.62 -8.58
C TYR A 38 16.88 6.48 -8.88
N CYS A 39 18.17 6.73 -8.88
CA CYS A 39 19.19 5.74 -9.21
C CYS A 39 20.21 5.60 -8.11
N ALA A 40 20.51 4.37 -7.73
CA ALA A 40 21.54 4.00 -6.78
C ALA A 40 22.56 3.05 -7.42
N LYS A 41 23.81 3.13 -6.98
CA LYS A 41 24.90 2.25 -7.44
C LYS A 41 25.16 1.07 -6.51
N ASP A 42 24.55 1.05 -5.34
CA ASP A 42 24.64 -0.02 -4.36
C ASP A 42 23.43 0.00 -3.41
N GLY A 43 23.28 -1.04 -2.61
CA GLY A 43 22.12 -1.16 -1.71
C GLY A 43 22.14 -0.21 -0.50
N GLU A 44 23.29 0.41 -0.18
CA GLU A 44 23.32 1.45 0.89
C GLU A 44 22.76 2.77 0.36
N GLU A 45 23.22 3.20 -0.81
CA GLU A 45 22.66 4.38 -1.48
C GLU A 45 21.17 4.20 -1.79
N ALA A 46 20.78 2.98 -2.22
CA ALA A 46 19.37 2.67 -2.45
C ALA A 46 18.53 2.77 -1.17
N TYR A 47 19.05 2.34 -0.03
CA TYR A 47 18.32 2.44 1.24
C TYR A 47 18.16 3.91 1.67
N ASN A 48 19.20 4.73 1.55
CA ASN A 48 19.13 6.17 1.87
C ASN A 48 18.10 6.88 0.96
N LEU A 49 18.13 6.61 -0.35
CA LEU A 49 17.15 7.15 -1.28
C LEU A 49 15.73 6.65 -1.00
N TYR A 50 15.55 5.44 -0.50
CA TYR A 50 14.26 4.95 -0.07
C TYR A 50 13.70 5.77 1.11
N GLU A 51 14.53 6.06 2.12
CA GLU A 51 14.11 6.86 3.28
C GLU A 51 13.79 8.32 2.89
N ASP A 52 14.64 8.93 2.06
CA ASP A 52 14.50 10.34 1.69
C ASP A 52 13.35 10.60 0.70
N GLU A 53 13.18 9.71 -0.28
CA GLU A 53 12.36 9.98 -1.46
C GLU A 53 11.06 9.17 -1.51
N GLN A 54 10.93 8.16 -0.66
CA GLN A 54 9.74 7.29 -0.54
C GLN A 54 9.17 6.84 -1.90
N PRO A 55 9.88 6.01 -2.66
CA PRO A 55 9.45 5.56 -3.98
C PRO A 55 8.19 4.70 -3.89
N ASP A 56 7.43 4.64 -4.98
CA ASP A 56 6.25 3.78 -5.08
C ASP A 56 6.60 2.33 -5.44
N ILE A 57 7.82 2.08 -5.95
CA ILE A 57 8.33 0.76 -6.33
C ILE A 57 9.86 0.77 -6.34
N ILE A 58 10.46 -0.37 -6.01
CA ILE A 58 11.91 -0.59 -6.14
C ILE A 58 12.18 -1.65 -7.21
N LEU A 59 13.17 -1.37 -8.06
CA LEU A 59 13.80 -2.32 -8.96
C LEU A 59 15.27 -2.41 -8.56
N THR A 60 15.75 -3.58 -8.16
CA THR A 60 17.12 -3.72 -7.65
C THR A 60 17.82 -4.94 -8.25
N ASP A 61 19.08 -4.78 -8.63
CA ASP A 61 19.93 -5.94 -8.90
C ASP A 61 20.13 -6.76 -7.63
N VAL A 62 20.31 -8.06 -7.81
CA VAL A 62 20.68 -8.98 -6.73
C VAL A 62 22.10 -8.71 -6.29
N GLN A 63 23.05 -8.67 -7.23
CA GLN A 63 24.49 -8.59 -6.96
C GLN A 63 24.95 -7.13 -7.03
N MET A 64 25.22 -6.54 -5.88
CA MET A 64 25.76 -5.19 -5.77
C MET A 64 26.81 -5.14 -4.65
N PRO A 65 27.81 -4.25 -4.74
CA PRO A 65 28.80 -4.04 -3.68
C PRO A 65 28.15 -3.50 -2.41
N LYS A 66 28.85 -3.59 -1.27
CA LYS A 66 28.47 -3.17 0.07
C LYS A 66 27.22 -3.88 0.58
N LYS A 67 26.05 -3.57 0.04
CA LYS A 67 24.76 -4.20 0.36
C LYS A 67 24.11 -4.71 -0.92
N ASP A 68 23.95 -6.02 -1.00
CA ASP A 68 23.26 -6.69 -2.11
C ASP A 68 21.73 -6.44 -2.08
N GLY A 69 21.06 -6.69 -3.22
CA GLY A 69 19.62 -6.46 -3.36
C GLY A 69 18.76 -7.32 -2.43
N ILE A 70 19.24 -8.50 -2.02
CA ILE A 70 18.55 -9.37 -1.06
C ILE A 70 18.58 -8.76 0.36
N LYS A 71 19.76 -8.26 0.78
CA LYS A 71 19.89 -7.57 2.08
C LYS A 71 19.09 -6.28 2.11
N LEU A 72 19.12 -5.50 1.03
CA LEU A 72 18.29 -4.31 0.85
C LEU A 72 16.81 -4.65 1.01
N THR A 73 16.33 -5.64 0.27
CA THR A 73 14.94 -6.10 0.33
C THR A 73 14.56 -6.54 1.75
N ARG A 74 15.41 -7.31 2.41
CA ARG A 74 15.17 -7.78 3.79
C ARG A 74 15.04 -6.61 4.77
N GLN A 75 15.92 -5.61 4.66
CA GLN A 75 15.90 -4.43 5.52
C GLN A 75 14.62 -3.62 5.31
N ILE A 76 14.23 -3.37 4.07
CA ILE A 76 12.99 -2.65 3.74
C ILE A 76 11.77 -3.43 4.25
N ARG A 77 11.73 -4.77 4.09
CA ARG A 77 10.61 -5.60 4.55
C ARG A 77 10.41 -5.59 6.07
N GLN A 78 11.41 -5.21 6.86
CA GLN A 78 11.26 -5.05 8.31
C GLN A 78 10.43 -3.82 8.67
N ILE A 79 10.42 -2.78 7.81
CA ILE A 79 9.77 -1.50 8.05
C ILE A 79 8.62 -1.21 7.08
N ASP A 80 8.75 -1.63 5.84
CA ASP A 80 7.70 -1.53 4.82
C ASP A 80 7.54 -2.85 4.07
N TYR A 81 6.54 -3.59 4.50
CA TYR A 81 6.18 -4.85 3.85
C TYR A 81 5.35 -4.62 2.58
N THR A 82 4.76 -3.44 2.38
CA THR A 82 3.81 -3.16 1.29
C THR A 82 4.45 -2.64 0.02
N LEU A 83 5.61 -1.99 0.13
CA LEU A 83 6.32 -1.44 -1.01
C LEU A 83 6.62 -2.53 -2.06
N PRO A 84 6.20 -2.37 -3.33
CA PRO A 84 6.56 -3.32 -4.37
C PRO A 84 8.07 -3.36 -4.58
N ILE A 85 8.64 -4.57 -4.58
CA ILE A 85 10.06 -4.78 -4.88
C ILE A 85 10.18 -5.83 -5.98
N VAL A 86 10.81 -5.43 -7.07
CA VAL A 86 11.15 -6.30 -8.20
C VAL A 86 12.67 -6.47 -8.24
N ILE A 87 13.11 -7.72 -8.42
CA ILE A 87 14.53 -8.06 -8.46
C ILE A 87 14.98 -8.25 -9.89
N LEU A 88 16.17 -7.70 -10.21
CA LEU A 88 16.93 -8.05 -11.40
C LEU A 88 17.91 -9.17 -11.08
N THR A 89 18.03 -10.14 -11.96
CA THR A 89 18.91 -11.29 -11.74
C THR A 89 19.57 -11.74 -13.05
N SER A 90 20.78 -12.27 -12.96
CA SER A 90 21.39 -13.02 -14.03
C SER A 90 20.87 -14.46 -14.05
N PHE A 91 21.07 -15.16 -15.17
CA PHE A 91 20.59 -16.55 -15.30
C PHE A 91 21.23 -17.52 -14.28
N ASP A 92 22.40 -17.17 -13.75
CA ASP A 92 23.19 -18.00 -12.82
C ASP A 92 22.74 -17.84 -11.36
N ASP A 93 21.86 -16.88 -11.04
CA ASP A 93 21.45 -16.55 -9.67
C ASP A 93 20.25 -17.36 -9.17
N ARG A 94 19.93 -18.51 -9.75
CA ARG A 94 18.75 -19.33 -9.40
C ARG A 94 18.68 -19.70 -7.91
N ASN A 95 19.83 -19.93 -7.27
CA ASN A 95 19.86 -20.25 -5.83
C ASN A 95 19.53 -19.02 -4.97
N LEU A 96 19.82 -17.81 -5.46
CA LEU A 96 19.44 -16.55 -4.80
C LEU A 96 17.95 -16.26 -4.94
N LEU A 97 17.32 -16.66 -6.06
CA LEU A 97 15.86 -16.56 -6.23
C LEU A 97 15.09 -17.42 -5.23
N LEU A 98 15.59 -18.59 -4.85
CA LEU A 98 14.99 -19.41 -3.78
C LEU A 98 15.06 -18.71 -2.42
N SER A 99 16.16 -17.98 -2.16
CA SER A 99 16.29 -17.14 -0.95
C SER A 99 15.36 -15.93 -1.00
N ALA A 100 15.14 -15.37 -2.19
CA ALA A 100 14.23 -14.24 -2.41
C ALA A 100 12.74 -14.63 -2.30
N ALA A 101 12.38 -15.87 -2.58
CA ALA A 101 11.00 -16.37 -2.44
C ALA A 101 10.44 -16.18 -1.02
N ASN A 102 11.31 -16.24 0.01
CA ASN A 102 10.95 -16.01 1.40
C ASN A 102 10.90 -14.51 1.80
N LEU A 103 11.27 -13.60 0.88
CA LEU A 103 11.35 -12.17 1.14
C LEU A 103 10.12 -11.39 0.64
N ALA A 104 9.08 -12.07 0.21
CA ALA A 104 7.86 -11.44 -0.33
C ALA A 104 8.17 -10.40 -1.44
N ILE A 105 9.01 -10.80 -2.43
CA ILE A 105 9.24 -10.00 -3.64
C ILE A 105 8.00 -10.02 -4.53
N ASP A 106 7.79 -8.95 -5.28
CA ASP A 106 6.60 -8.75 -6.12
C ASP A 106 6.82 -9.19 -7.57
N GLY A 107 8.05 -9.49 -7.92
CA GLY A 107 8.44 -10.01 -9.21
C GLY A 107 9.96 -10.12 -9.36
N TYR A 108 10.37 -10.75 -10.44
CA TYR A 108 11.77 -10.78 -10.85
C TYR A 108 11.90 -10.66 -12.37
N LEU A 109 13.02 -10.16 -12.82
CA LEU A 109 13.39 -9.99 -14.22
C LEU A 109 14.76 -10.59 -14.46
N ILE A 110 14.89 -11.39 -15.50
CA ILE A 110 16.15 -12.03 -15.89
C ILE A 110 16.81 -11.16 -16.96
N LYS A 111 18.09 -10.83 -16.77
CA LYS A 111 18.90 -10.11 -17.76
C LYS A 111 19.27 -11.07 -18.92
N PRO A 112 19.22 -10.66 -20.21
CA PRO A 112 18.81 -9.33 -20.72
C PRO A 112 17.29 -9.13 -20.68
N ILE A 113 16.84 -7.90 -20.36
CA ILE A 113 15.45 -7.60 -20.08
C ILE A 113 14.74 -7.12 -21.36
N GLU A 114 13.68 -7.80 -21.75
CA GLU A 114 12.79 -7.33 -22.80
C GLU A 114 11.88 -6.22 -22.28
N PHE A 115 11.66 -5.17 -23.09
CA PHE A 115 10.84 -4.02 -22.73
C PHE A 115 9.41 -4.40 -22.32
N THR A 116 8.80 -5.32 -23.07
CA THR A 116 7.43 -5.80 -22.80
C THR A 116 7.32 -6.52 -21.45
N VAL A 117 8.32 -7.33 -21.12
CA VAL A 117 8.41 -8.06 -19.85
C VAL A 117 8.64 -7.09 -18.69
N LEU A 118 9.52 -6.09 -18.86
CA LEU A 118 9.76 -5.03 -17.89
C LEU A 118 8.47 -4.28 -17.53
N VAL A 119 7.77 -3.75 -18.54
CA VAL A 119 6.51 -3.00 -18.36
C VAL A 119 5.46 -3.86 -17.67
N LYS A 120 5.29 -5.10 -18.12
CA LYS A 120 4.32 -6.04 -17.55
C LYS A 120 4.61 -6.33 -16.08
N THR A 121 5.87 -6.66 -15.75
CA THR A 121 6.26 -7.04 -14.37
C THR A 121 6.10 -5.85 -13.42
N LEU A 122 6.61 -4.66 -13.77
CA LEU A 122 6.48 -3.47 -12.93
C LEU A 122 5.03 -3.04 -12.76
N SER A 123 4.21 -3.11 -13.81
CA SER A 123 2.78 -2.81 -13.73
C SER A 123 2.04 -3.82 -12.85
N GLN A 124 2.39 -5.10 -12.91
CA GLN A 124 1.77 -6.14 -12.08
C GLN A 124 2.15 -5.97 -10.60
N ALA A 125 3.41 -5.66 -10.31
CA ALA A 125 3.89 -5.39 -8.96
C ALA A 125 3.12 -4.22 -8.33
N LEU A 126 2.98 -3.11 -9.03
CA LEU A 126 2.18 -1.96 -8.57
C LEU A 126 0.68 -2.27 -8.44
N LYS A 127 0.10 -3.02 -9.37
CA LYS A 127 -1.32 -3.42 -9.30
C LYS A 127 -1.59 -4.37 -8.13
N ARG A 128 -0.63 -5.22 -7.76
CA ARG A 128 -0.76 -6.10 -6.59
C ARG A 128 -0.93 -5.27 -5.33
N THR A 129 -0.07 -4.29 -5.11
CA THR A 129 -0.13 -3.38 -3.98
C THR A 129 -1.43 -2.58 -3.96
N GLN A 130 -1.89 -2.10 -5.12
CA GLN A 130 -3.19 -1.41 -5.23
C GLN A 130 -4.38 -2.31 -4.87
N LYS A 131 -4.31 -3.62 -5.19
CA LYS A 131 -5.35 -4.58 -4.80
C LYS A 131 -5.29 -4.96 -3.32
N GLU A 132 -4.11 -5.00 -2.75
CA GLU A 132 -3.91 -5.32 -1.33
C GLU A 132 -4.34 -4.17 -0.41
N ASN A 133 -4.29 -2.92 -0.89
CA ASN A 133 -4.74 -1.74 -0.17
C ASN A 133 -6.24 -1.43 -0.35
N LEU A 134 -6.96 -2.27 -1.12
CA LEU A 134 -8.40 -2.23 -1.22
C LEU A 134 -9.03 -3.10 -0.14
N ILE A 135 -9.56 -2.48 0.89
CA ILE A 135 -10.29 -3.16 1.97
C ILE A 135 -11.76 -3.28 1.54
N ARG A 136 -12.20 -4.49 1.26
CA ARG A 136 -13.61 -4.76 1.02
C ARG A 136 -14.33 -4.91 2.36
N LEU A 137 -15.18 -3.96 2.68
CA LEU A 137 -15.93 -3.94 3.95
C LEU A 137 -17.17 -4.83 3.89
N ASN A 138 -17.84 -4.88 2.73
CA ASN A 138 -18.94 -5.78 2.41
C ASN A 138 -19.06 -5.96 0.88
N GLU A 139 -20.13 -6.61 0.40
CA GLU A 139 -20.34 -6.89 -1.04
C GLU A 139 -20.30 -5.64 -1.93
N SER A 140 -20.76 -4.51 -1.43
CA SER A 140 -20.93 -3.28 -2.20
C SER A 140 -19.95 -2.15 -1.84
N LEU A 141 -19.23 -2.26 -0.71
CA LEU A 141 -18.39 -1.19 -0.18
C LEU A 141 -16.92 -1.58 -0.13
N VAL A 142 -16.11 -0.81 -0.83
CA VAL A 142 -14.66 -0.95 -0.88
C VAL A 142 -14.02 0.34 -0.41
N PHE A 143 -13.00 0.25 0.42
CA PHE A 143 -12.13 1.34 0.84
C PHE A 143 -10.75 1.18 0.23
N ASN A 144 -10.24 2.21 -0.42
CA ASN A 144 -8.86 2.30 -0.85
C ASN A 144 -8.05 3.00 0.24
N TYR A 145 -7.16 2.26 0.87
CA TYR A 145 -6.36 2.77 1.99
C TYR A 145 -5.36 3.85 1.56
N ASP A 146 -4.83 3.79 0.33
CA ASP A 146 -3.84 4.75 -0.16
C ASP A 146 -4.48 6.09 -0.55
N THR A 147 -5.56 6.02 -1.33
CA THR A 147 -6.24 7.24 -1.80
C THR A 147 -7.26 7.78 -0.80
N LYS A 148 -7.53 7.01 0.30
CA LYS A 148 -8.57 7.33 1.31
C LYS A 148 -9.97 7.44 0.73
N GLU A 149 -10.21 6.79 -0.38
CA GLU A 149 -11.47 6.82 -1.13
C GLU A 149 -12.36 5.64 -0.83
N PHE A 150 -13.66 5.89 -0.83
CA PHE A 150 -14.68 4.86 -0.71
C PHE A 150 -15.42 4.66 -2.02
N TYR A 151 -15.64 3.41 -2.38
CA TYR A 151 -16.44 3.02 -3.53
C TYR A 151 -17.65 2.21 -3.03
N HIS A 152 -18.85 2.74 -3.23
CA HIS A 152 -20.09 2.05 -2.91
C HIS A 152 -20.82 1.72 -4.21
N HIS A 153 -21.07 0.43 -4.48
CA HIS A 153 -21.53 -0.07 -5.77
C HIS A 153 -20.70 0.47 -6.95
N ASN A 154 -19.38 0.40 -6.84
CA ASN A 154 -18.39 0.91 -7.79
C ASN A 154 -18.47 2.43 -8.08
N LYS A 155 -19.21 3.19 -7.27
CA LYS A 155 -19.29 4.66 -7.38
C LYS A 155 -18.49 5.30 -6.25
N LEU A 156 -17.61 6.23 -6.62
CA LEU A 156 -16.83 7.02 -5.66
C LEU A 156 -17.75 7.76 -4.69
N LYS A 157 -17.43 7.69 -3.40
CA LYS A 157 -18.09 8.42 -2.31
C LYS A 157 -17.07 9.27 -1.57
N VAL A 158 -17.28 10.57 -1.63
CA VAL A 158 -16.39 11.53 -0.98
C VAL A 158 -16.86 11.74 0.48
N LEU A 159 -15.98 11.45 1.42
CA LEU A 159 -16.17 11.73 2.84
C LEU A 159 -15.52 13.08 3.19
N GLY A 160 -16.10 13.79 4.15
CA GLY A 160 -15.46 14.93 4.77
C GLY A 160 -14.34 14.49 5.73
N SER A 161 -13.43 15.40 6.08
CA SER A 161 -12.27 15.12 6.92
C SER A 161 -12.62 14.36 8.22
N LYS A 162 -13.61 14.84 8.99
CA LYS A 162 -14.06 14.18 10.23
C LYS A 162 -14.78 12.85 10.01
N GLU A 163 -15.44 12.68 8.87
CA GLU A 163 -16.08 11.41 8.51
C GLU A 163 -15.01 10.34 8.20
N LEU A 164 -13.98 10.74 7.47
CA LEU A 164 -12.84 9.89 7.15
C LEU A 164 -12.06 9.51 8.42
N GLU A 165 -11.75 10.49 9.28
CA GLU A 165 -11.06 10.28 10.54
C GLU A 165 -11.79 9.27 11.45
N LEU A 166 -13.13 9.36 11.53
CA LEU A 166 -13.95 8.40 12.28
C LEU A 166 -13.82 6.99 11.68
N ILE A 167 -13.97 6.85 10.37
CA ILE A 167 -13.89 5.53 9.71
C ILE A 167 -12.49 4.93 9.86
N GLU A 168 -11.43 5.71 9.66
CA GLU A 168 -10.05 5.24 9.84
C GLU A 168 -9.79 4.78 11.29
N PHE A 169 -10.31 5.50 12.27
CA PHE A 169 -10.18 5.10 13.66
C PHE A 169 -10.93 3.79 13.96
N LEU A 170 -12.11 3.60 13.40
CA LEU A 170 -12.87 2.35 13.54
C LEU A 170 -12.21 1.20 12.76
N LEU A 171 -11.58 1.47 11.61
CA LEU A 171 -10.78 0.49 10.86
C LEU A 171 -9.56 0.02 11.66
N LYS A 172 -8.89 0.93 12.38
CA LYS A 172 -7.79 0.59 13.30
C LYS A 172 -8.24 -0.26 14.51
N ASN A 173 -9.54 -0.32 14.76
CA ASN A 173 -10.13 -1.11 15.83
C ASN A 173 -11.22 -2.06 15.30
N PRO A 174 -10.88 -2.93 14.31
CA PRO A 174 -11.84 -3.84 13.72
C PRO A 174 -12.41 -4.75 14.83
N TYR A 175 -13.68 -5.03 14.80
CA TYR A 175 -14.40 -5.87 15.79
C TYR A 175 -14.56 -5.26 17.19
N LYS A 176 -13.82 -4.21 17.57
CA LYS A 176 -13.99 -3.56 18.87
C LYS A 176 -15.14 -2.54 18.81
N ILE A 177 -15.92 -2.51 19.87
CA ILE A 177 -16.88 -1.42 20.07
C ILE A 177 -16.10 -0.28 20.71
N VAL A 178 -16.14 0.88 20.06
CA VAL A 178 -15.50 2.10 20.57
C VAL A 178 -16.55 2.96 21.21
N SER A 179 -16.33 3.34 22.47
CA SER A 179 -17.31 4.18 23.19
C SER A 179 -17.38 5.58 22.59
N LYS A 180 -18.50 6.25 22.87
CA LYS A 180 -18.73 7.62 22.41
C LYS A 180 -17.64 8.58 22.93
N GLU A 181 -17.27 8.43 24.19
CA GLU A 181 -16.26 9.27 24.87
C GLU A 181 -14.89 9.16 24.21
N ILE A 182 -14.47 7.93 23.84
CA ILE A 182 -13.22 7.69 23.12
C ILE A 182 -13.27 8.36 21.74
N LEU A 183 -14.40 8.27 21.03
CA LEU A 183 -14.57 8.92 19.73
C LEU A 183 -14.57 10.44 19.84
N GLU A 184 -15.22 11.00 20.86
CA GLU A 184 -15.23 12.45 21.11
C GLU A 184 -13.82 12.95 21.42
N ALA A 185 -13.10 12.28 22.30
CA ALA A 185 -11.70 12.60 22.64
C ALA A 185 -10.79 12.57 21.40
N LYS A 186 -10.91 11.53 20.57
CA LYS A 186 -10.08 11.35 19.37
C LYS A 186 -10.38 12.38 18.30
N LEU A 187 -11.66 12.68 18.04
CA LEU A 187 -12.07 13.51 16.93
C LEU A 187 -12.04 15.01 17.24
N TRP A 188 -12.15 15.42 18.49
CA TRP A 188 -12.26 16.83 18.90
C TRP A 188 -11.34 17.26 20.05
N ASN A 189 -10.34 16.42 20.43
CA ASN A 189 -9.35 16.75 21.47
C ASN A 189 -9.96 17.30 22.77
N TYR A 190 -11.05 16.71 23.24
CA TYR A 190 -11.80 17.14 24.44
C TYR A 190 -12.40 18.56 24.35
N GLU A 191 -12.42 19.21 23.20
CA GLU A 191 -13.18 20.44 23.05
C GLU A 191 -14.67 20.16 23.30
N VAL A 192 -15.34 21.12 23.94
CA VAL A 192 -16.76 21.00 24.31
C VAL A 192 -17.58 20.90 23.02
N GLN A 193 -18.03 19.71 22.71
CA GLN A 193 -18.89 19.44 21.57
C GLN A 193 -20.32 19.15 22.00
N CYS A 194 -21.27 19.41 21.09
CA CYS A 194 -22.65 19.03 21.29
C CYS A 194 -22.75 17.51 21.51
N ALA A 195 -23.51 17.09 22.54
CA ALA A 195 -23.70 15.66 22.89
C ALA A 195 -24.18 14.76 21.72
N SER A 196 -24.60 15.34 20.61
CA SER A 196 -25.00 14.64 19.37
C SER A 196 -23.94 14.63 18.27
N ALA A 197 -22.73 15.19 18.50
CA ALA A 197 -21.72 15.35 17.44
C ALA A 197 -21.34 14.01 16.77
N VAL A 198 -20.99 12.99 17.56
CA VAL A 198 -20.67 11.64 17.04
C VAL A 198 -21.89 11.04 16.34
N LYS A 199 -23.09 11.13 16.93
CA LYS A 199 -24.33 10.61 16.33
C LYS A 199 -24.60 11.22 14.97
N ASN A 200 -24.46 12.55 14.84
CA ASN A 200 -24.67 13.25 13.58
C ASN A 200 -23.61 12.89 12.53
N LEU A 201 -22.34 12.69 12.97
CA LEU A 201 -21.27 12.24 12.10
C LEU A 201 -21.56 10.83 11.55
N VAL A 202 -21.97 9.90 12.40
CA VAL A 202 -22.37 8.54 12.01
C VAL A 202 -23.56 8.55 11.04
N LEU A 203 -24.55 9.42 11.27
CA LEU A 203 -25.70 9.55 10.36
C LEU A 203 -25.26 10.03 8.96
N ARG A 204 -24.36 10.99 8.88
CA ARG A 204 -23.83 11.48 7.59
C ARG A 204 -23.06 10.39 6.86
N ILE A 205 -22.23 9.62 7.56
CA ILE A 205 -21.48 8.50 6.99
C ILE A 205 -22.46 7.44 6.45
N ARG A 206 -23.46 7.07 7.23
CA ARG A 206 -24.48 6.09 6.80
C ARG A 206 -25.22 6.54 5.55
N LYS A 207 -25.55 7.83 5.45
CA LYS A 207 -26.19 8.39 4.24
C LYS A 207 -25.34 8.24 2.99
N LYS A 208 -23.99 8.30 3.13
CA LYS A 208 -23.05 8.21 2.01
C LYS A 208 -22.65 6.77 1.66
N LEU A 209 -22.40 5.95 2.68
CA LEU A 209 -21.80 4.60 2.54
C LEU A 209 -22.80 3.45 2.78
N GLY A 210 -24.03 3.76 3.21
CA GLY A 210 -25.05 2.77 3.54
C GLY A 210 -25.28 2.61 5.05
N ASN A 211 -26.52 2.28 5.43
CA ASN A 211 -26.96 2.25 6.83
C ASN A 211 -26.20 1.20 7.66
N ASN A 212 -25.72 0.15 7.04
CA ASN A 212 -25.07 -0.98 7.71
C ASN A 212 -23.56 -0.82 7.91
N VAL A 213 -22.94 0.27 7.44
CA VAL A 213 -21.48 0.45 7.51
C VAL A 213 -20.98 0.60 8.95
N ILE A 214 -21.74 1.23 9.83
CA ILE A 214 -21.44 1.39 11.25
C ILE A 214 -22.59 0.82 12.06
N VAL A 215 -22.30 -0.09 12.97
CA VAL A 215 -23.26 -0.62 13.96
C VAL A 215 -23.22 0.26 15.20
N SER A 216 -24.39 0.70 15.67
CA SER A 216 -24.55 1.39 16.95
C SER A 216 -25.02 0.39 18.00
N MET A 217 -24.32 0.32 19.12
CA MET A 217 -24.73 -0.44 20.28
C MET A 217 -25.20 0.53 21.36
N LYS A 218 -26.51 0.50 21.64
CA LYS A 218 -27.15 1.45 22.55
C LYS A 218 -26.47 1.43 23.93
N GLY A 219 -26.06 2.60 24.40
CA GLY A 219 -25.38 2.77 25.70
C GLY A 219 -23.93 2.33 25.75
N ILE A 220 -23.37 1.77 24.66
CA ILE A 220 -21.99 1.23 24.64
C ILE A 220 -21.12 2.00 23.65
N GLY A 221 -21.52 2.11 22.37
CA GLY A 221 -20.70 2.79 21.38
C GLY A 221 -20.97 2.37 19.95
N TYR A 222 -19.92 2.45 19.12
CA TYR A 222 -19.97 2.24 17.68
C TYR A 222 -18.90 1.24 17.25
N ARG A 223 -19.21 0.48 16.21
CA ARG A 223 -18.29 -0.47 15.57
C ARG A 223 -18.47 -0.43 14.07
N LEU A 224 -17.40 -0.59 13.34
CA LEU A 224 -17.48 -0.81 11.89
C LEU A 224 -18.08 -2.20 11.61
N ASN A 225 -19.00 -2.27 10.67
CA ASN A 225 -19.57 -3.54 10.23
C ASN A 225 -18.76 -4.09 9.07
N ILE A 226 -17.85 -5.01 9.38
CA ILE A 226 -17.02 -5.68 8.40
C ILE A 226 -17.52 -7.12 8.27
N ASP A 227 -17.78 -7.56 7.05
CA ASP A 227 -18.15 -8.94 6.79
C ASP A 227 -16.93 -9.87 6.92
N ASN A 228 -17.02 -10.82 7.85
CA ASN A 228 -15.96 -11.79 8.13
C ASN A 228 -15.59 -12.65 6.90
N ALA A 229 -16.51 -12.86 5.96
CA ALA A 229 -16.23 -13.61 4.73
C ALA A 229 -15.21 -12.89 3.83
N PHE A 230 -15.23 -11.56 3.84
CA PHE A 230 -14.27 -10.76 3.07
C PHE A 230 -12.92 -10.59 3.81
N MET A 231 -12.94 -10.65 5.14
CA MET A 231 -11.73 -10.55 5.96
C MET A 231 -10.89 -11.84 5.94
N LYS A 232 -11.49 -13.02 5.92
CA LYS A 232 -10.76 -14.31 5.81
C LYS A 232 -9.93 -14.41 4.53
N LYS A 233 -10.32 -13.72 3.46
CA LYS A 233 -9.57 -13.67 2.21
C LYS A 233 -8.28 -12.84 2.32
N TYR A 234 -8.20 -11.94 3.31
CA TYR A 234 -7.02 -11.13 3.62
C TYR A 234 -6.12 -11.76 4.69
N GLN A 235 -6.62 -12.68 5.52
CA GLN A 235 -5.83 -13.43 6.51
C GLN A 235 -4.85 -14.44 5.88
N GLY A 236 -4.90 -14.66 4.57
CA GLY A 236 -3.90 -15.45 3.84
C GLY A 236 -2.52 -14.79 3.71
N GLY A 237 -2.31 -13.58 4.24
CA GLY A 237 -1.04 -12.89 4.14
C GLY A 237 -0.76 -11.77 5.14
N ARG A 238 -1.77 -11.10 5.75
CA ARG A 238 -1.52 -9.99 6.70
C ARG A 238 -2.72 -9.74 7.61
N ASP A 239 -2.39 -9.51 8.88
CA ASP A 239 -3.33 -8.97 9.85
C ASP A 239 -3.62 -7.49 9.54
N LEU A 240 -4.89 -7.11 9.50
CA LEU A 240 -5.30 -5.70 9.38
C LEU A 240 -4.65 -4.81 10.45
N THR A 241 -4.30 -5.37 11.60
CA THR A 241 -3.57 -4.69 12.67
C THR A 241 -2.18 -4.25 12.21
N SER A 242 -1.50 -5.00 11.35
CA SER A 242 -0.16 -4.62 10.86
C SER A 242 -0.20 -3.50 9.82
N LEU A 243 -1.26 -3.39 9.02
CA LEU A 243 -1.46 -2.27 8.08
C LEU A 243 -1.86 -0.97 8.80
N LEU A 244 -2.40 -1.08 10.01
CA LEU A 244 -3.00 0.03 10.74
C LEU A 244 -2.09 0.59 11.87
N THR A 245 -0.95 -0.06 12.15
CA THR A 245 0.02 0.38 13.17
C THR A 245 1.16 1.24 12.62
N LEU A 246 1.20 1.47 11.31
CA LEU A 246 2.25 2.23 10.61
C LEU A 246 1.81 3.67 10.21
N GLY A 247 0.88 4.25 10.95
CA GLY A 247 0.44 5.65 10.77
C GLY A 247 0.54 6.46 12.03
#